data_6bdfb1e31b5c205fc05ad77550817aef
#
_entry.id   6bdfb1e31b5c205fc05ad77550817aef
#
_cell.length_a   1.000
_cell.length_b   1.000
_cell.length_c   1.000
_cell.angle_alpha   90.00
_cell.angle_beta   90.00
_cell.angle_gamma   90.00
#
_symmetry.space_group_name_H-M   'P 1'
#
loop_
_entity.id
_entity.type
_entity.pdbx_description
1 polymer ?
#
loop_
_entity_poly.entity_id
_entity_poly.type
_entity_poly.pdbx_seq_one_letter_code
_entity_poly.pdbx_strand_id
1 'polypeptide(L)'
;MIRQGVKSMPTRKAQKRDVETGQQLPPGQRGELLRTLKARFEKHMNRHHGLQWTAVQARLEANPEKLWSLHEMERTGGEPDVVGHDKKTGEYVFYDCSAESPKGRRSVCYDREALEARKEHKPKNSATDMAAAMGIEILTEAQYRELQTLGDFDTKTSSWVKTPPDIRERGGAIFCDRRYDHVFTYHNGAESYYAARAFRGALKV
;
A
#
# COMPACT_ATOMS: atom_id res chain seq x y z
N MET A 1 44.45 43.99 19.16
CA MET A 1 44.25 42.54 18.97
C MET A 1 42.98 42.16 19.73
N ILE A 2 41.88 42.00 19.05
CA ILE A 2 40.59 41.58 19.65
C ILE A 2 40.20 40.29 18.94
N ARG A 3 40.24 39.18 19.71
CA ARG A 3 39.78 37.85 19.22
C ARG A 3 38.25 37.80 19.40
N GLN A 4 37.55 37.68 18.29
CA GLN A 4 36.10 37.39 18.30
C GLN A 4 35.90 35.89 18.43
N GLY A 5 35.19 35.50 19.50
CA GLY A 5 34.80 34.11 19.74
C GLY A 5 33.66 33.67 18.83
N VAL A 6 33.85 32.60 18.09
CA VAL A 6 32.83 31.91 17.29
C VAL A 6 31.95 31.11 18.24
N LYS A 7 30.68 31.53 18.39
CA LYS A 7 29.65 30.75 19.09
C LYS A 7 29.20 29.59 18.21
N SER A 8 29.47 28.37 18.63
CA SER A 8 28.93 27.16 18.01
C SER A 8 27.42 27.08 18.26
N MET A 9 26.64 26.92 17.20
CA MET A 9 25.21 26.61 17.27
C MET A 9 25.02 25.13 17.66
N PRO A 10 24.02 24.82 18.51
CA PRO A 10 23.72 23.44 18.88
C PRO A 10 23.05 22.72 17.71
N THR A 11 23.60 21.58 17.32
CA THR A 11 23.04 20.62 16.37
C THR A 11 21.68 20.11 16.89
N ARG A 12 20.64 20.42 16.13
CA ARG A 12 19.28 19.92 16.38
C ARG A 12 19.27 18.40 16.14
N LYS A 13 19.27 17.60 17.22
CA LYS A 13 19.01 16.17 17.19
C LYS A 13 17.64 15.96 16.56
N ALA A 14 17.60 15.25 15.41
CA ALA A 14 16.35 14.76 14.84
C ALA A 14 15.71 13.79 15.83
N GLN A 15 14.64 14.23 16.47
CA GLN A 15 13.76 13.35 17.24
C GLN A 15 13.09 12.40 16.23
N LYS A 16 13.46 11.11 16.29
CA LYS A 16 12.61 10.04 15.80
C LYS A 16 11.28 10.18 16.52
N ARG A 17 10.25 10.59 15.81
CA ARG A 17 8.87 10.45 16.31
C ARG A 17 8.53 8.99 16.21
N ASP A 18 8.58 8.31 17.33
CA ASP A 18 7.95 7.00 17.50
C ASP A 18 6.45 7.22 17.30
N VAL A 19 5.94 6.79 16.15
CA VAL A 19 4.51 6.73 15.90
C VAL A 19 3.99 5.46 16.58
N GLU A 20 3.97 5.45 17.88
CA GLU A 20 3.11 4.56 18.67
C GLU A 20 1.67 5.10 18.60
N THR A 21 1.01 4.97 17.49
CA THR A 21 -0.44 5.02 17.48
C THR A 21 -0.92 3.58 17.52
N GLY A 22 -1.21 3.07 18.70
CA GLY A 22 -1.87 1.80 18.92
C GLY A 22 -3.30 1.82 18.37
N GLN A 23 -3.45 1.87 17.04
CA GLN A 23 -4.73 1.73 16.36
C GLN A 23 -5.12 0.26 16.45
N GLN A 24 -6.01 -0.06 17.39
CA GLN A 24 -6.54 -1.41 17.56
C GLN A 24 -8.02 -1.43 17.15
N LEU A 25 -8.40 -2.51 16.48
CA LEU A 25 -9.80 -2.74 16.14
C LEU A 25 -10.60 -3.14 17.38
N PRO A 26 -11.83 -2.61 17.55
CA PRO A 26 -12.77 -3.14 18.52
C PRO A 26 -12.99 -4.64 18.32
N PRO A 27 -13.24 -5.42 19.40
CA PRO A 27 -13.34 -6.89 19.32
C PRO A 27 -14.34 -7.38 18.26
N GLY A 28 -15.48 -6.71 18.09
CA GLY A 28 -16.49 -7.07 17.09
C GLY A 28 -15.96 -6.92 15.64
N GLN A 29 -15.31 -5.79 15.34
CA GLN A 29 -14.71 -5.54 14.02
C GLN A 29 -13.55 -6.48 13.72
N ARG A 30 -12.74 -6.80 14.75
CA ARG A 30 -11.65 -7.79 14.63
C ARG A 30 -12.20 -9.16 14.24
N GLY A 31 -13.25 -9.64 14.91
CA GLY A 31 -13.87 -10.93 14.61
C GLY A 31 -14.49 -10.96 13.21
N GLU A 32 -15.12 -9.88 12.77
CA GLU A 32 -15.69 -9.75 11.42
C GLU A 32 -14.60 -9.79 10.35
N LEU A 33 -13.54 -9.00 10.52
CA LEU A 33 -12.40 -8.98 9.62
C LEU A 33 -11.78 -10.38 9.47
N LEU A 34 -11.49 -11.06 10.58
CA LEU A 34 -10.90 -12.41 10.55
C LEU A 34 -11.79 -13.42 9.82
N ARG A 35 -13.13 -13.33 9.97
CA ARG A 35 -14.07 -14.17 9.18
C ARG A 35 -14.02 -13.85 7.69
N THR A 36 -13.96 -12.56 7.33
CA THR A 36 -13.86 -12.12 5.92
C THR A 36 -12.57 -12.59 5.27
N LEU A 37 -11.43 -12.40 5.96
CA LEU A 37 -10.13 -12.85 5.48
C LEU A 37 -10.07 -14.37 5.34
N LYS A 38 -10.62 -15.12 6.32
CA LYS A 38 -10.70 -16.58 6.26
C LYS A 38 -11.51 -17.05 5.05
N ALA A 39 -12.69 -16.51 4.86
CA ALA A 39 -13.55 -16.89 3.73
C ALA A 39 -12.86 -16.62 2.38
N ARG A 40 -12.14 -15.51 2.26
CA ARG A 40 -11.36 -15.18 1.05
C ARG A 40 -10.20 -16.13 0.86
N PHE A 41 -9.43 -16.41 1.92
CA PHE A 41 -8.34 -17.37 1.92
C PHE A 41 -8.81 -18.75 1.44
N GLU A 42 -9.90 -19.29 2.01
CA GLU A 42 -10.45 -20.59 1.64
C GLU A 42 -11.00 -20.62 0.20
N LYS A 43 -11.52 -19.50 -0.28
CA LYS A 43 -12.04 -19.37 -1.64
C LYS A 43 -10.95 -19.34 -2.71
N HIS A 44 -9.77 -18.82 -2.39
CA HIS A 44 -8.69 -18.54 -3.35
C HIS A 44 -7.40 -19.27 -3.03
N MET A 45 -7.49 -20.57 -2.71
CA MET A 45 -6.36 -21.43 -2.34
C MET A 45 -5.23 -21.50 -3.38
N ASN A 46 -5.51 -21.13 -4.62
CA ASN A 46 -4.53 -21.02 -5.69
C ASN A 46 -3.53 -19.86 -5.49
N ARG A 47 -3.83 -18.88 -4.63
CA ARG A 47 -2.96 -17.73 -4.34
C ARG A 47 -1.85 -18.06 -3.34
N HIS A 48 -2.01 -19.11 -2.55
CA HIS A 48 -1.14 -19.42 -1.39
C HIS A 48 -1.03 -20.93 -1.11
N HIS A 49 -0.61 -21.68 -2.11
CA HIS A 49 -0.47 -23.13 -2.02
C HIS A 49 0.28 -23.58 -0.76
N GLY A 50 -0.30 -24.56 -0.05
CA GLY A 50 0.32 -25.21 1.11
C GLY A 50 0.26 -24.39 2.41
N LEU A 51 -0.26 -23.16 2.41
CA LEU A 51 -0.46 -22.40 3.63
C LEU A 51 -1.73 -22.85 4.37
N GLN A 52 -1.72 -22.72 5.69
CA GLN A 52 -2.83 -23.06 6.56
C GLN A 52 -3.40 -21.82 7.23
N TRP A 53 -4.72 -21.61 7.14
CA TRP A 53 -5.37 -20.46 7.75
C TRP A 53 -5.08 -20.32 9.25
N THR A 54 -5.03 -21.40 9.98
CA THR A 54 -4.77 -21.38 11.43
C THR A 54 -3.44 -20.72 11.77
N ALA A 55 -2.40 -20.93 10.97
CA ALA A 55 -1.09 -20.29 11.16
C ALA A 55 -1.14 -18.80 10.78
N VAL A 56 -1.82 -18.45 9.70
CA VAL A 56 -2.06 -17.04 9.31
C VAL A 56 -2.83 -16.31 10.40
N GLN A 57 -3.92 -16.90 10.88
CA GLN A 57 -4.75 -16.30 11.94
C GLN A 57 -3.96 -16.05 13.21
N ALA A 58 -3.19 -17.05 13.68
CA ALA A 58 -2.36 -16.90 14.87
C ALA A 58 -1.36 -15.74 14.74
N ARG A 59 -0.77 -15.57 13.55
CA ARG A 59 0.15 -14.46 13.27
C ARG A 59 -0.56 -13.10 13.27
N LEU A 60 -1.76 -13.03 12.67
CA LEU A 60 -2.59 -11.83 12.68
C LEU A 60 -3.03 -11.44 14.09
N GLU A 61 -3.43 -12.41 14.91
CA GLU A 61 -3.86 -12.16 16.29
C GLU A 61 -2.72 -11.68 17.19
N ALA A 62 -1.49 -12.04 16.89
CA ALA A 62 -0.30 -11.57 17.59
C ALA A 62 0.12 -10.15 17.15
N ASN A 63 -0.42 -9.61 16.06
CA ASN A 63 -0.03 -8.32 15.48
C ASN A 63 -1.28 -7.42 15.24
N PRO A 64 -1.88 -6.85 16.29
CA PRO A 64 -3.14 -6.11 16.20
C PRO A 64 -3.06 -4.86 15.31
N GLU A 65 -1.89 -4.23 15.20
CA GLU A 65 -1.64 -3.09 14.31
C GLU A 65 -1.71 -3.50 12.83
N LYS A 66 -1.31 -4.74 12.51
CA LYS A 66 -1.42 -5.30 11.16
C LYS A 66 -2.86 -5.65 10.80
N LEU A 67 -3.63 -6.11 11.78
CA LEU A 67 -5.08 -6.28 11.61
C LEU A 67 -5.77 -4.97 11.31
N TRP A 68 -5.38 -3.87 11.97
CA TRP A 68 -5.91 -2.55 11.64
C TRP A 68 -5.57 -2.14 10.19
N SER A 69 -4.34 -2.37 9.73
CA SER A 69 -3.94 -2.10 8.34
C SER A 69 -4.77 -2.92 7.34
N LEU A 70 -5.00 -4.21 7.62
CA LEU A 70 -5.86 -5.06 6.77
C LEU A 70 -7.32 -4.59 6.79
N HIS A 71 -7.81 -4.10 7.92
CA HIS A 71 -9.14 -3.49 8.00
C HIS A 71 -9.25 -2.25 7.09
N GLU A 72 -8.24 -1.39 7.08
CA GLU A 72 -8.21 -0.24 6.19
C GLU A 72 -8.11 -0.64 4.71
N MET A 73 -7.37 -1.71 4.39
CA MET A 73 -7.36 -2.28 3.05
C MET A 73 -8.76 -2.78 2.65
N GLU A 74 -9.44 -3.51 3.53
CA GLU A 74 -10.82 -3.99 3.30
C GLU A 74 -11.81 -2.84 3.15
N ARG A 75 -11.81 -1.89 4.10
CA ARG A 75 -12.72 -0.72 4.12
C ARG A 75 -12.63 0.12 2.86
N THR A 76 -11.45 0.18 2.24
CA THR A 76 -11.23 0.94 1.00
C THR A 76 -11.47 0.13 -0.27
N GLY A 77 -11.89 -1.14 -0.15
CA GLY A 77 -12.25 -2.02 -1.27
C GLY A 77 -11.06 -2.73 -1.91
N GLY A 78 -10.00 -3.00 -1.14
CA GLY A 78 -8.80 -3.69 -1.61
C GLY A 78 -8.95 -5.21 -1.64
N GLU A 79 -9.82 -5.77 -0.82
CA GLU A 79 -10.00 -7.22 -0.69
C GLU A 79 -8.66 -7.96 -0.43
N PRO A 80 -7.93 -7.61 0.67
CA PRO A 80 -6.61 -8.18 0.92
C PRO A 80 -6.66 -9.69 1.09
N ASP A 81 -5.71 -10.39 0.48
CA ASP A 81 -5.54 -11.84 0.60
C ASP A 81 -4.07 -12.21 0.75
N VAL A 82 -3.82 -13.38 1.34
CA VAL A 82 -2.46 -13.91 1.43
C VAL A 82 -1.99 -14.36 0.04
N VAL A 83 -0.82 -13.91 -0.35
CA VAL A 83 -0.21 -14.27 -1.64
C VAL A 83 1.13 -14.98 -1.48
N GLY A 84 1.67 -15.03 -0.26
CA GLY A 84 2.95 -15.67 -0.01
C GLY A 84 3.32 -15.75 1.46
N HIS A 85 4.41 -16.46 1.72
CA HIS A 85 5.05 -16.58 3.03
C HIS A 85 6.56 -16.52 2.86
N ASP A 86 7.18 -15.54 3.48
CA ASP A 86 8.63 -15.41 3.52
C ASP A 86 9.20 -16.36 4.57
N LYS A 87 9.80 -17.47 4.10
CA LYS A 87 10.37 -18.51 4.98
C LYS A 87 11.56 -18.02 5.82
N LYS A 88 12.22 -16.90 5.44
CA LYS A 88 13.37 -16.36 6.17
C LYS A 88 12.91 -15.53 7.36
N THR A 89 11.89 -14.70 7.16
CA THR A 89 11.35 -13.81 8.20
C THR A 89 10.16 -14.41 8.93
N GLY A 90 9.51 -15.43 8.36
CA GLY A 90 8.28 -16.03 8.87
C GLY A 90 7.04 -15.15 8.64
N GLU A 91 7.16 -14.10 7.81
CA GLU A 91 6.08 -13.16 7.53
C GLU A 91 5.16 -13.68 6.42
N TYR A 92 3.86 -13.52 6.62
CA TYR A 92 2.86 -13.67 5.56
C TYR A 92 2.74 -12.39 4.76
N VAL A 93 2.66 -12.50 3.44
CA VAL A 93 2.54 -11.38 2.51
C VAL A 93 1.09 -11.27 2.07
N PHE A 94 0.49 -10.12 2.26
CA PHE A 94 -0.85 -9.77 1.80
C PHE A 94 -0.76 -8.73 0.69
N TYR A 95 -1.54 -8.91 -0.38
CA TYR A 95 -1.78 -7.91 -1.41
C TYR A 95 -3.26 -7.59 -1.51
N ASP A 96 -3.58 -6.38 -1.99
CA ASP A 96 -4.94 -6.08 -2.44
C ASP A 96 -5.28 -6.92 -3.68
N CYS A 97 -6.29 -7.78 -3.54
CA CYS A 97 -6.71 -8.75 -4.57
C CYS A 97 -8.11 -8.47 -5.11
N SER A 98 -8.66 -7.24 -4.95
CA SER A 98 -9.89 -6.84 -5.64
C SER A 98 -9.70 -6.85 -7.16
N ALA A 99 -10.71 -7.26 -7.92
CA ALA A 99 -10.61 -7.37 -9.37
C ALA A 99 -10.16 -6.07 -10.05
N GLU A 100 -10.71 -4.94 -9.60
CA GLU A 100 -10.34 -3.62 -10.09
C GLU A 100 -9.67 -2.81 -8.97
N SER A 101 -8.92 -1.76 -9.31
CA SER A 101 -8.22 -0.95 -8.32
C SER A 101 -9.17 -0.45 -7.22
N PRO A 102 -8.76 -0.44 -5.94
CA PRO A 102 -9.62 -0.17 -4.79
C PRO A 102 -10.41 1.13 -4.95
N LYS A 103 -11.75 1.04 -4.94
CA LYS A 103 -12.64 2.17 -5.24
C LYS A 103 -12.45 3.34 -4.27
N GLY A 104 -12.19 3.05 -3.00
CA GLY A 104 -11.98 4.06 -1.96
C GLY A 104 -10.64 4.80 -2.06
N ARG A 105 -9.77 4.41 -3.01
CA ARG A 105 -8.42 5.01 -3.20
C ARG A 105 -8.23 5.63 -4.58
N ARG A 106 -9.30 5.80 -5.36
CA ARG A 106 -9.25 6.37 -6.70
C ARG A 106 -9.16 7.90 -6.67
N SER A 107 -8.82 8.48 -7.81
CA SER A 107 -8.75 9.94 -8.02
C SER A 107 -7.73 10.62 -7.13
N VAL A 108 -6.52 10.05 -7.00
CA VAL A 108 -5.42 10.59 -6.22
C VAL A 108 -4.17 10.81 -7.07
N CYS A 109 -3.41 11.88 -6.78
CA CYS A 109 -2.05 12.06 -7.30
C CYS A 109 -1.13 11.00 -6.69
N TYR A 110 0.10 10.93 -7.20
CA TYR A 110 1.05 9.94 -6.70
C TYR A 110 1.47 10.20 -5.25
N ASP A 111 1.98 11.40 -4.93
CA ASP A 111 2.49 11.73 -3.60
C ASP A 111 2.14 13.15 -3.16
N ARG A 112 2.55 13.51 -1.94
CA ARG A 112 2.29 14.81 -1.32
C ARG A 112 2.87 15.98 -2.12
N GLU A 113 4.11 15.86 -2.59
CA GLU A 113 4.76 16.90 -3.37
C GLU A 113 3.98 17.20 -4.65
N ALA A 114 3.60 16.15 -5.38
CA ALA A 114 2.79 16.26 -6.58
C ALA A 114 1.41 16.87 -6.30
N LEU A 115 0.79 16.53 -5.16
CA LEU A 115 -0.48 17.11 -4.72
C LEU A 115 -0.34 18.62 -4.45
N GLU A 116 0.72 19.02 -3.78
CA GLU A 116 0.97 20.43 -3.41
C GLU A 116 1.35 21.28 -4.63
N ALA A 117 2.06 20.72 -5.59
CA ALA A 117 2.44 21.37 -6.85
C ALA A 117 1.23 21.75 -7.74
N ARG A 118 0.08 21.09 -7.58
CA ARG A 118 -1.13 21.42 -8.35
C ARG A 118 -1.69 22.80 -7.96
N LYS A 119 -2.00 23.60 -8.96
CA LYS A 119 -2.65 24.92 -8.75
C LYS A 119 -4.15 24.80 -8.59
N GLU A 120 -4.78 23.93 -9.38
CA GLU A 120 -6.23 23.76 -9.47
C GLU A 120 -6.63 22.28 -9.37
N HIS A 121 -7.89 22.04 -9.01
CA HIS A 121 -8.49 20.70 -8.94
C HIS A 121 -7.65 19.71 -8.13
N LYS A 122 -7.16 20.15 -6.97
CA LYS A 122 -6.39 19.28 -6.06
C LYS A 122 -7.27 18.13 -5.56
N PRO A 123 -6.84 16.86 -5.72
CA PRO A 123 -7.51 15.76 -5.04
C PRO A 123 -7.38 15.90 -3.52
N LYS A 124 -8.21 15.20 -2.77
CA LYS A 124 -8.23 15.28 -1.30
C LYS A 124 -6.96 14.67 -0.67
N ASN A 125 -6.31 13.75 -1.37
CA ASN A 125 -5.16 13.02 -0.84
C ASN A 125 -4.24 12.54 -1.98
N SER A 126 -3.10 11.96 -1.62
CA SER A 126 -2.17 11.29 -2.52
C SER A 126 -2.09 9.78 -2.24
N ALA A 127 -1.61 9.00 -3.21
CA ALA A 127 -1.48 7.55 -3.06
C ALA A 127 -0.50 7.19 -1.93
N THR A 128 0.66 7.86 -1.86
CA THR A 128 1.66 7.58 -0.83
C THR A 128 1.20 7.97 0.58
N ASP A 129 0.47 9.10 0.72
CA ASP A 129 -0.04 9.50 2.03
C ASP A 129 -1.14 8.56 2.52
N MET A 130 -2.03 8.12 1.62
CA MET A 130 -3.06 7.14 1.97
C MET A 130 -2.43 5.82 2.39
N ALA A 131 -1.45 5.31 1.64
CA ALA A 131 -0.75 4.08 1.97
C ALA A 131 -0.06 4.18 3.35
N ALA A 132 0.65 5.28 3.60
CA ALA A 132 1.30 5.55 4.88
C ALA A 132 0.28 5.64 6.04
N ALA A 133 -0.84 6.33 5.84
CA ALA A 133 -1.91 6.42 6.84
C ALA A 133 -2.58 5.07 7.13
N MET A 134 -2.60 4.15 6.18
CA MET A 134 -3.11 2.78 6.32
C MET A 134 -2.06 1.80 6.87
N GLY A 135 -0.81 2.22 7.04
CA GLY A 135 0.29 1.35 7.48
C GLY A 135 0.65 0.26 6.46
N ILE A 136 0.51 0.55 5.16
CA ILE A 136 0.80 -0.37 4.05
C ILE A 136 1.81 0.24 3.07
N GLU A 137 2.40 -0.58 2.22
CA GLU A 137 3.24 -0.11 1.12
C GLU A 137 2.48 -0.21 -0.21
N ILE A 138 2.74 0.73 -1.13
CA ILE A 138 2.28 0.61 -2.52
C ILE A 138 3.06 -0.52 -3.18
N LEU A 139 2.40 -1.39 -3.96
CA LEU A 139 3.06 -2.46 -4.72
C LEU A 139 4.18 -1.88 -5.61
N THR A 140 5.32 -2.51 -5.62
CA THR A 140 6.31 -2.29 -6.67
C THR A 140 5.81 -2.84 -8.02
N GLU A 141 6.42 -2.45 -9.13
CA GLU A 141 6.09 -3.03 -10.45
C GLU A 141 6.26 -4.57 -10.45
N ALA A 142 7.33 -5.07 -9.83
CA ALA A 142 7.56 -6.51 -9.72
C ALA A 142 6.44 -7.23 -8.95
N GLN A 143 6.01 -6.68 -7.80
CA GLN A 143 4.89 -7.21 -7.02
C GLN A 143 3.56 -7.11 -7.78
N TYR A 144 3.34 -6.05 -8.54
CA TYR A 144 2.16 -5.93 -9.38
C TYR A 144 2.12 -7.01 -10.47
N ARG A 145 3.26 -7.29 -11.11
CA ARG A 145 3.38 -8.38 -12.10
C ARG A 145 3.20 -9.76 -11.46
N GLU A 146 3.72 -9.96 -10.24
CA GLU A 146 3.49 -11.16 -9.44
C GLU A 146 1.98 -11.34 -9.14
N LEU A 147 1.30 -10.30 -8.68
CA LEU A 147 -0.15 -10.31 -8.45
C LEU A 147 -0.90 -10.78 -9.71
N GLN A 148 -0.52 -10.30 -10.89
CA GLN A 148 -1.14 -10.64 -12.17
C GLN A 148 -0.98 -12.12 -12.58
N THR A 149 -0.10 -12.88 -11.92
CA THR A 149 -0.01 -14.33 -12.11
C THR A 149 -1.07 -15.09 -11.31
N LEU A 150 -1.71 -14.43 -10.35
CA LEU A 150 -2.71 -15.00 -9.45
C LEU A 150 -4.15 -14.79 -9.93
N GLY A 151 -4.33 -14.03 -11.01
CA GLY A 151 -5.63 -13.70 -11.60
C GLY A 151 -5.57 -12.45 -12.48
N ASP A 152 -6.72 -12.04 -13.00
CA ASP A 152 -6.86 -10.86 -13.85
C ASP A 152 -7.26 -9.66 -13.01
N PHE A 153 -6.36 -8.67 -12.89
CA PHE A 153 -6.56 -7.47 -12.09
C PHE A 153 -6.41 -6.22 -12.96
N ASP A 154 -7.19 -5.17 -12.61
CA ASP A 154 -7.15 -3.87 -13.30
C ASP A 154 -7.43 -3.97 -14.81
N THR A 155 -8.42 -4.78 -15.21
CA THR A 155 -8.82 -4.92 -16.61
C THR A 155 -9.59 -3.69 -17.13
N LYS A 156 -10.15 -2.87 -16.24
CA LYS A 156 -10.88 -1.61 -16.54
C LYS A 156 -10.28 -0.40 -15.85
N THR A 157 -9.44 -0.62 -14.85
CA THR A 157 -8.81 0.41 -14.03
C THR A 157 -7.30 0.38 -14.17
N SER A 158 -6.60 1.21 -13.42
CA SER A 158 -5.13 1.18 -13.30
C SER A 158 -4.71 1.46 -11.86
N SER A 159 -3.49 1.07 -11.53
CA SER A 159 -2.92 1.25 -10.20
C SER A 159 -1.55 1.91 -10.26
N TRP A 160 -1.38 3.00 -9.49
CA TRP A 160 -0.04 3.51 -9.19
C TRP A 160 0.79 2.40 -8.56
N VAL A 161 2.05 2.29 -8.97
CA VAL A 161 3.04 1.42 -8.35
C VAL A 161 4.20 2.25 -7.80
N LYS A 162 4.96 1.69 -6.87
CA LYS A 162 6.10 2.38 -6.25
C LYS A 162 7.09 2.82 -7.33
N THR A 163 7.15 4.12 -7.52
CA THR A 163 7.96 4.73 -8.58
C THR A 163 9.42 4.77 -8.15
N PRO A 164 10.37 4.34 -9.01
CA PRO A 164 11.80 4.51 -8.77
C PRO A 164 12.20 5.98 -8.56
N PRO A 165 13.16 6.26 -7.66
CA PRO A 165 13.55 7.64 -7.32
C PRO A 165 14.00 8.46 -8.53
N ASP A 166 14.76 7.87 -9.45
CA ASP A 166 15.26 8.53 -10.67
C ASP A 166 14.16 9.01 -11.61
N ILE A 167 13.02 8.30 -11.67
CA ILE A 167 11.82 8.73 -12.41
C ILE A 167 11.09 9.82 -11.61
N ARG A 168 10.95 9.63 -10.28
CA ARG A 168 10.20 10.58 -9.45
C ARG A 168 10.89 11.95 -9.37
N GLU A 169 12.21 11.99 -9.26
CA GLU A 169 13.03 13.22 -9.26
C GLU A 169 12.87 14.05 -10.54
N ARG A 170 12.49 13.40 -11.65
CA ARG A 170 12.17 14.06 -12.92
C ARG A 170 10.70 14.46 -13.05
N GLY A 171 9.91 14.37 -11.96
CA GLY A 171 8.50 14.74 -11.93
C GLY A 171 7.54 13.63 -12.38
N GLY A 172 8.05 12.44 -12.77
CA GLY A 172 7.24 11.33 -13.23
C GLY A 172 6.73 10.42 -12.10
N ALA A 173 5.72 9.61 -12.43
CA ALA A 173 5.30 8.45 -11.65
C ALA A 173 4.80 7.35 -12.59
N ILE A 174 4.95 6.08 -12.17
CA ILE A 174 4.56 4.92 -12.97
C ILE A 174 3.29 4.26 -12.43
N PHE A 175 2.52 3.70 -13.33
CA PHE A 175 1.31 2.95 -13.02
C PHE A 175 1.16 1.76 -13.97
N CYS A 176 0.40 0.76 -13.54
CA CYS A 176 0.19 -0.45 -14.32
C CYS A 176 -1.31 -0.73 -14.51
N ASP A 177 -1.61 -1.48 -15.56
CA ASP A 177 -2.91 -2.08 -15.82
C ASP A 177 -2.78 -3.41 -16.59
N ARG A 178 -3.92 -4.08 -16.81
CA ARG A 178 -4.01 -5.24 -17.69
C ARG A 178 -4.97 -4.94 -18.84
N ARG A 179 -4.47 -5.04 -20.07
CA ARG A 179 -5.25 -4.90 -21.29
C ARG A 179 -4.82 -5.97 -22.29
N TYR A 180 -5.77 -6.49 -23.06
CA TYR A 180 -5.47 -7.48 -24.11
C TYR A 180 -4.68 -8.69 -23.58
N ASP A 181 -4.98 -9.15 -22.36
CA ASP A 181 -4.28 -10.21 -21.61
C ASP A 181 -2.79 -9.94 -21.34
N HIS A 182 -2.35 -8.69 -21.47
CA HIS A 182 -0.99 -8.25 -21.18
C HIS A 182 -0.96 -7.22 -20.05
N VAL A 183 0.10 -7.28 -19.26
CA VAL A 183 0.38 -6.30 -18.21
C VAL A 183 1.24 -5.19 -18.79
N PHE A 184 0.75 -3.97 -18.71
CA PHE A 184 1.46 -2.78 -19.17
C PHE A 184 1.91 -1.93 -18.01
N THR A 185 3.07 -1.31 -18.17
CA THR A 185 3.58 -0.26 -17.29
C THR A 185 3.66 1.02 -18.07
N TYR A 186 3.03 2.08 -17.55
CA TYR A 186 2.97 3.40 -18.15
C TYR A 186 3.51 4.44 -17.18
N HIS A 187 3.60 5.68 -17.67
CA HIS A 187 3.99 6.82 -16.86
C HIS A 187 3.07 8.02 -17.09
N ASN A 188 3.03 8.88 -16.07
CA ASN A 188 2.47 10.23 -16.17
C ASN A 188 3.29 11.17 -15.28
N GLY A 189 3.05 12.49 -15.37
CA GLY A 189 3.44 13.39 -14.30
C GLY A 189 2.81 12.95 -12.98
N ALA A 190 3.56 13.01 -11.90
CA ALA A 190 3.13 12.53 -10.58
C ALA A 190 1.88 13.28 -10.06
N GLU A 191 1.64 14.52 -10.53
CA GLU A 191 0.49 15.35 -10.22
C GLU A 191 -0.81 14.91 -10.92
N SER A 192 -0.72 14.01 -11.92
CA SER A 192 -1.88 13.54 -12.67
C SER A 192 -2.75 12.62 -11.80
N TYR A 193 -4.06 12.66 -12.01
CA TYR A 193 -4.99 11.70 -11.42
C TYR A 193 -6.16 11.41 -12.36
N TYR A 194 -6.74 10.22 -12.23
CA TYR A 194 -7.86 9.76 -13.05
C TYR A 194 -8.89 9.03 -12.18
N ALA A 195 -10.15 9.11 -12.55
CA ALA A 195 -11.26 8.48 -11.82
C ALA A 195 -11.12 6.95 -11.71
N ALA A 196 -10.44 6.31 -12.67
CA ALA A 196 -10.20 4.87 -12.71
C ALA A 196 -8.81 4.47 -12.18
N ARG A 197 -8.01 5.39 -11.64
CA ARG A 197 -6.69 5.09 -11.09
C ARG A 197 -6.68 5.19 -9.57
N ALA A 198 -6.21 4.11 -8.93
CA ALA A 198 -5.94 4.05 -7.50
C ALA A 198 -4.51 3.57 -7.25
N PHE A 199 -4.29 2.85 -6.17
CA PHE A 199 -3.10 2.06 -5.88
C PHE A 199 -3.50 0.77 -5.16
N ARG A 200 -2.68 -0.25 -5.26
CA ARG A 200 -2.79 -1.50 -4.49
C ARG A 200 -1.71 -1.56 -3.45
N GLY A 201 -2.06 -2.07 -2.28
CA GLY A 201 -1.16 -2.19 -1.15
C GLY A 201 -0.56 -3.57 -0.98
N ALA A 202 0.61 -3.60 -0.37
CA ALA A 202 1.26 -4.76 0.22
C ALA A 202 1.37 -4.59 1.72
N LEU A 203 1.20 -5.68 2.46
CA LEU A 203 1.42 -5.73 3.91
C LEU A 203 2.12 -7.03 4.27
N LYS A 204 3.14 -6.95 5.11
CA LYS A 204 3.79 -8.10 5.75
C LYS A 204 3.37 -8.20 7.21
N VAL A 205 3.07 -9.42 7.63
CA VAL A 205 2.57 -9.74 8.97
C VAL A 205 3.41 -10.82 9.62
#